data_b31b86bfb23a93b8fff9cc228f0803d3
#
_entry.id   b31b86bfb23a93b8fff9cc228f0803d3
#
_cell.length_a   1.000
_cell.length_b   1.000
_cell.length_c   1.000
_cell.angle_alpha   90.00
_cell.angle_beta   90.00
_cell.angle_gamma   90.00
#
_symmetry.space_group_name_H-M   'P 1'
#
loop_
_entity.id
_entity.type
_entity.pdbx_description
1 polymer ?
#
loop_
_entity_poly.entity_id
_entity_poly.type
_entity_poly.pdbx_seq_one_letter_code
_entity_poly.pdbx_strand_id
1 'polypeptide(L)'
;MKVLLDENFPLPLYHRLRAAGHDAEHIIVLGQRGIPDSAIRQRLMAEELVFLTNDTEFEDLPADYRAQVIISRVPQRLPTARRVEIWFGALEGFLKTKPAGRLFDLHETGQIIAWTIRESR
;
A
#
# COMPACT_ATOMS: atom_id res chain seq x y z
N MET A 1 11.99 5.57 -0.26
CA MET A 1 11.00 5.15 0.75
C MET A 1 10.59 3.72 0.50
N LYS A 2 10.43 2.95 1.56
CA LYS A 2 10.09 1.55 1.45
C LYS A 2 8.62 1.35 1.13
N VAL A 3 8.31 0.35 0.30
CA VAL A 3 6.94 -0.07 0.02
C VAL A 3 6.74 -1.44 0.65
N LEU A 4 5.72 -1.57 1.49
CA LEU A 4 5.35 -2.86 2.08
C LEU A 4 4.05 -3.33 1.44
N LEU A 5 4.06 -4.54 0.87
CA LEU A 5 2.90 -5.13 0.24
C LEU A 5 2.26 -6.15 1.17
N ASP A 6 0.94 -6.02 1.35
CA ASP A 6 0.18 -6.96 2.15
C ASP A 6 0.19 -8.34 1.51
N GLU A 7 -0.09 -9.36 2.30
CA GLU A 7 0.11 -10.76 1.87
C GLU A 7 -0.76 -11.15 0.67
N ASN A 8 -1.87 -10.46 0.45
CA ASN A 8 -2.79 -10.81 -0.64
C ASN A 8 -2.36 -10.28 -2.00
N PHE A 9 -1.29 -9.50 -2.06
CA PHE A 9 -0.82 -8.99 -3.34
C PHE A 9 0.06 -10.03 -4.03
N PRO A 10 0.00 -10.12 -5.37
CA PRO A 10 0.77 -11.14 -6.09
C PRO A 10 2.26 -10.83 -6.06
N LEU A 11 3.06 -11.89 -5.91
CA LEU A 11 4.52 -11.74 -5.88
C LEU A 11 5.10 -11.08 -7.12
N PRO A 12 4.53 -11.23 -8.32
CA PRO A 12 5.05 -10.49 -9.49
C PRO A 12 5.10 -8.99 -9.28
N LEU A 13 4.18 -8.41 -8.50
CA LEU A 13 4.25 -6.99 -8.19
C LEU A 13 5.49 -6.67 -7.34
N TYR A 14 5.76 -7.49 -6.34
CA TYR A 14 6.94 -7.35 -5.50
C TYR A 14 8.22 -7.43 -6.34
N HIS A 15 8.32 -8.45 -7.18
CA HIS A 15 9.52 -8.63 -8.01
C HIS A 15 9.70 -7.47 -8.97
N ARG A 16 8.60 -6.96 -9.52
CA ARG A 16 8.67 -5.87 -10.48
C ARG A 16 9.14 -4.57 -9.82
N LEU A 17 8.67 -4.31 -8.60
CA LEU A 17 9.11 -3.13 -7.86
C LEU A 17 10.60 -3.21 -7.56
N ARG A 18 11.07 -4.38 -7.13
CA ARG A 18 12.48 -4.54 -6.81
C ARG A 18 13.35 -4.44 -8.07
N ALA A 19 12.89 -5.00 -9.18
CA ALA A 19 13.62 -4.93 -10.44
C ALA A 19 13.74 -3.49 -10.93
N ALA A 20 12.77 -2.65 -10.58
CA ALA A 20 12.81 -1.23 -10.94
C ALA A 20 13.63 -0.39 -9.96
N GLY A 21 14.25 -1.02 -8.97
CA GLY A 21 15.11 -0.32 -8.02
C GLY A 21 14.43 0.19 -6.77
N HIS A 22 13.16 -0.17 -6.56
CA HIS A 22 12.44 0.28 -5.37
C HIS A 22 12.73 -0.63 -4.18
N ASP A 23 12.73 -0.04 -2.98
CA ASP A 23 12.91 -0.78 -1.74
C ASP A 23 11.54 -1.36 -1.36
N ALA A 24 11.28 -2.57 -1.82
CA ALA A 24 9.98 -3.21 -1.62
C ALA A 24 10.12 -4.43 -0.73
N GLU A 25 9.10 -4.65 0.11
CA GLU A 25 8.96 -5.83 0.95
C GLU A 25 7.55 -6.39 0.76
N HIS A 26 7.41 -7.67 1.02
CA HIS A 26 6.12 -8.35 0.94
C HIS A 26 5.98 -9.23 2.18
N ILE A 27 4.81 -9.21 2.79
CA ILE A 27 4.55 -9.94 4.03
C ILE A 27 4.94 -11.43 3.89
N ILE A 28 4.59 -12.05 2.78
CA ILE A 28 4.92 -13.47 2.56
C ILE A 28 6.42 -13.68 2.44
N VAL A 29 7.11 -12.78 1.71
CA VAL A 29 8.56 -12.91 1.51
C VAL A 29 9.30 -12.73 2.83
N LEU A 30 8.73 -11.92 3.73
CA LEU A 30 9.30 -11.76 5.07
C LEU A 30 9.03 -12.96 5.97
N GLY A 31 8.28 -13.96 5.49
CA GLY A 31 7.94 -15.13 6.29
C GLY A 31 6.83 -14.85 7.30
N GLN A 32 6.02 -13.85 7.06
CA GLN A 32 5.01 -13.39 8.01
C GLN A 32 3.58 -13.63 7.55
N ARG A 33 3.38 -14.69 6.74
CA ARG A 33 2.03 -15.04 6.29
C ARG A 33 1.12 -15.21 7.51
N GLY A 34 -0.06 -14.59 7.47
CA GLY A 34 -1.01 -14.69 8.57
C GLY A 34 -0.69 -13.80 9.75
N ILE A 35 0.27 -12.89 9.60
CA ILE A 35 0.61 -11.96 10.68
C ILE A 35 -0.64 -11.17 11.09
N PRO A 36 -0.90 -11.01 12.40
CA PRO A 36 -2.08 -10.25 12.82
C PRO A 36 -1.97 -8.77 12.50
N ASP A 37 -3.13 -8.13 12.29
CA ASP A 37 -3.18 -6.71 11.97
C ASP A 37 -2.49 -5.85 13.02
N SER A 38 -2.58 -6.26 14.29
CA SER A 38 -1.92 -5.49 15.36
C SER A 38 -0.42 -5.40 15.18
N ALA A 39 0.21 -6.47 14.67
CA ALA A 39 1.64 -6.46 14.43
C ALA A 39 1.99 -5.57 13.25
N ILE A 40 1.15 -5.59 12.20
CA ILE A 40 1.34 -4.68 11.07
C ILE A 40 1.20 -3.24 11.55
N ARG A 41 0.18 -2.95 12.36
CA ARG A 41 -0.05 -1.59 12.85
C ARG A 41 1.11 -1.08 13.69
N GLN A 42 1.74 -1.93 14.49
CA GLN A 42 2.93 -1.52 15.24
C GLN A 42 4.02 -1.03 14.30
N ARG A 43 4.20 -1.74 13.20
CA ARG A 43 5.21 -1.36 12.24
C ARG A 43 4.84 -0.05 11.52
N LEU A 44 3.56 0.11 11.15
CA LEU A 44 3.09 1.33 10.50
C LEU A 44 3.23 2.55 11.39
N MET A 45 3.10 2.37 12.69
CA MET A 45 3.26 3.46 13.63
C MET A 45 4.71 3.90 13.73
N ALA A 46 5.64 2.96 13.61
CA ALA A 46 7.05 3.21 13.91
C ALA A 46 7.89 3.58 12.68
N GLU A 47 7.47 3.22 11.48
CA GLU A 47 8.32 3.34 10.29
C GLU A 47 7.70 4.22 9.22
N GLU A 48 8.56 5.03 8.58
CA GLU A 48 8.15 5.79 7.41
C GLU A 48 8.20 4.86 6.20
N LEU A 49 7.03 4.37 5.79
CA LEU A 49 6.93 3.51 4.63
C LEU A 49 5.56 3.68 3.99
N VAL A 50 5.39 3.11 2.82
CA VAL A 50 4.09 3.09 2.12
C VAL A 50 3.58 1.67 2.20
N PHE A 51 2.38 1.49 2.77
CA PHE A 51 1.77 0.18 2.91
C PHE A 51 0.61 0.06 1.93
N LEU A 52 0.64 -0.94 1.06
CA LEU A 52 -0.44 -1.21 0.11
C LEU A 52 -1.24 -2.40 0.62
N THR A 53 -2.54 -2.22 0.79
CA THR A 53 -3.42 -3.26 1.32
C THR A 53 -4.78 -3.22 0.65
N ASN A 54 -5.50 -4.34 0.67
CA ASN A 54 -6.92 -4.40 0.29
C ASN A 54 -7.82 -4.34 1.51
N ASP A 55 -7.24 -4.38 2.71
CA ASP A 55 -8.00 -4.53 3.94
C ASP A 55 -8.53 -3.18 4.40
N THR A 56 -9.85 -3.02 4.33
CA THR A 56 -10.49 -1.76 4.69
C THR A 56 -10.42 -1.46 6.18
N GLU A 57 -10.04 -2.43 7.02
CA GLU A 57 -9.84 -2.14 8.43
C GLU A 57 -8.73 -1.12 8.66
N PHE A 58 -7.80 -0.99 7.71
CA PHE A 58 -6.74 0.01 7.81
C PHE A 58 -7.22 1.41 7.47
N GLU A 59 -8.51 1.58 7.10
CA GLU A 59 -9.07 2.92 6.91
C GLU A 59 -9.13 3.70 8.22
N ASP A 60 -9.12 2.99 9.33
CA ASP A 60 -9.09 3.62 10.65
C ASP A 60 -7.63 3.81 11.08
N LEU A 61 -7.00 4.82 10.50
CA LEU A 61 -5.58 5.04 10.68
C LEU A 61 -5.34 6.22 11.61
N PRO A 62 -4.77 6.00 12.81
CA PRO A 62 -4.47 7.10 13.72
C PRO A 62 -3.50 8.11 13.10
N ALA A 63 -3.66 9.37 13.50
CA ALA A 63 -2.89 10.45 12.92
C ALA A 63 -1.40 10.39 13.26
N ASP A 64 -1.04 9.68 14.32
CA ASP A 64 0.35 9.60 14.75
C ASP A 64 1.15 8.49 14.07
N TYR A 65 0.53 7.73 13.16
CA TYR A 65 1.26 6.71 12.41
C TYR A 65 2.24 7.39 11.47
N ARG A 66 3.43 6.80 11.33
CA ARG A 66 4.45 7.36 10.46
C ARG A 66 4.31 6.90 9.02
N ALA A 67 3.67 5.76 8.81
CA ALA A 67 3.49 5.20 7.48
C ALA A 67 2.36 5.90 6.74
N GLN A 68 2.41 5.80 5.41
CA GLN A 68 1.29 6.16 4.56
C GLN A 68 0.63 4.87 4.12
N VAL A 69 -0.70 4.83 4.11
CA VAL A 69 -1.46 3.63 3.75
C VAL A 69 -2.26 3.90 2.49
N ILE A 70 -2.13 2.99 1.54
CA ILE A 70 -2.89 3.03 0.30
C ILE A 70 -3.83 1.83 0.29
N ILE A 71 -5.14 2.10 0.24
CA ILE A 71 -6.14 1.04 0.14
C ILE A 71 -6.42 0.80 -1.34
N SER A 72 -6.19 -0.42 -1.80
CA SER A 72 -6.46 -0.75 -3.19
C SER A 72 -7.94 -0.98 -3.41
N ARG A 73 -8.51 -0.26 -4.39
CA ARG A 73 -9.88 -0.48 -4.85
C ARG A 73 -9.91 -1.16 -6.21
N VAL A 74 -8.77 -1.69 -6.64
CA VAL A 74 -8.68 -2.36 -7.93
C VAL A 74 -9.49 -3.66 -7.86
N PRO A 75 -10.43 -3.88 -8.80
CA PRO A 75 -11.31 -5.05 -8.69
C PRO A 75 -10.58 -6.36 -8.86
N GLN A 76 -10.95 -7.34 -8.03
CA GLN A 76 -10.36 -8.68 -8.09
C GLN A 76 -10.71 -9.41 -9.39
N ARG A 77 -11.77 -8.98 -10.09
CA ARG A 77 -12.18 -9.61 -11.34
C ARG A 77 -11.23 -9.36 -12.51
N LEU A 78 -10.37 -8.38 -12.37
CA LEU A 78 -9.39 -8.11 -13.42
C LEU A 78 -8.31 -9.18 -13.40
N PRO A 79 -7.75 -9.54 -14.56
CA PRO A 79 -6.64 -10.49 -14.59
C PRO A 79 -5.46 -10.00 -13.77
N THR A 80 -4.73 -10.94 -13.17
CA THR A 80 -3.60 -10.60 -12.31
C THR A 80 -2.59 -9.69 -13.01
N ALA A 81 -2.28 -10.00 -14.27
CA ALA A 81 -1.30 -9.19 -15.02
C ALA A 81 -1.77 -7.74 -15.13
N ARG A 82 -3.07 -7.53 -15.36
CA ARG A 82 -3.62 -6.19 -15.46
C ARG A 82 -3.55 -5.47 -14.13
N ARG A 83 -3.88 -6.16 -13.04
CA ARG A 83 -3.84 -5.56 -11.71
C ARG A 83 -2.41 -5.17 -11.35
N VAL A 84 -1.43 -6.00 -11.69
CA VAL A 84 -0.02 -5.70 -11.44
C VAL A 84 0.39 -4.42 -12.17
N GLU A 85 -0.05 -4.26 -13.43
CA GLU A 85 0.27 -3.06 -14.20
C GLU A 85 -0.30 -1.81 -13.52
N ILE A 86 -1.54 -1.90 -13.06
CA ILE A 86 -2.19 -0.76 -12.40
C ILE A 86 -1.44 -0.40 -11.12
N TRP A 87 -1.17 -1.37 -10.27
CA TRP A 87 -0.50 -1.13 -9.01
C TRP A 87 0.91 -0.60 -9.21
N PHE A 88 1.66 -1.22 -10.13
CA PHE A 88 3.05 -0.83 -10.36
C PHE A 88 3.13 0.62 -10.84
N GLY A 89 2.33 0.96 -11.86
CA GLY A 89 2.33 2.32 -12.40
C GLY A 89 1.93 3.35 -11.37
N ALA A 90 0.88 3.03 -10.59
CA ALA A 90 0.39 3.93 -9.55
C ALA A 90 1.44 4.14 -8.46
N LEU A 91 2.08 3.06 -8.03
CA LEU A 91 3.09 3.17 -6.98
C LEU A 91 4.32 3.94 -7.45
N GLU A 92 4.74 3.74 -8.71
CA GLU A 92 5.86 4.51 -9.24
C GLU A 92 5.56 6.01 -9.22
N GLY A 93 4.36 6.38 -9.63
CA GLY A 93 3.95 7.77 -9.60
C GLY A 93 3.91 8.32 -8.19
N PHE A 94 3.37 7.54 -7.27
CA PHE A 94 3.26 7.94 -5.87
C PHE A 94 4.63 8.17 -5.24
N LEU A 95 5.54 7.24 -5.46
CA LEU A 95 6.89 7.35 -4.89
C LEU A 95 7.65 8.52 -5.48
N LYS A 96 7.37 8.86 -6.73
CA LYS A 96 8.04 9.96 -7.40
C LYS A 96 7.52 11.30 -6.92
N THR A 97 6.20 11.44 -6.77
CA THR A 97 5.59 12.72 -6.41
C THR A 97 5.56 12.95 -4.90
N LYS A 98 5.63 11.89 -4.11
CA LYS A 98 5.64 11.94 -2.64
C LYS A 98 4.51 12.82 -2.09
N PRO A 99 3.26 12.48 -2.41
CA PRO A 99 2.15 13.33 -1.98
C PRO A 99 2.02 13.35 -0.46
N ALA A 100 1.56 14.48 0.06
CA ALA A 100 1.28 14.60 1.48
C ALA A 100 -0.01 13.84 1.80
N GLY A 101 -0.14 13.41 3.04
CA GLY A 101 -1.31 12.69 3.52
C GLY A 101 -0.92 11.36 4.11
N ARG A 102 -1.89 10.70 4.72
CA ARG A 102 -1.62 9.46 5.41
C ARG A 102 -2.41 8.30 4.84
N LEU A 103 -3.60 8.53 4.32
CA LEU A 103 -4.49 7.50 3.84
C LEU A 103 -4.97 7.84 2.44
N PHE A 104 -4.92 6.87 1.55
CA PHE A 104 -5.20 7.07 0.14
C PHE A 104 -6.01 5.90 -0.41
N ASP A 105 -6.79 6.16 -1.46
CA ASP A 105 -7.42 5.11 -2.26
C ASP A 105 -6.71 5.01 -3.60
N LEU A 106 -6.43 3.78 -4.04
CA LEU A 106 -5.89 3.52 -5.38
C LEU A 106 -7.01 2.90 -6.21
N HIS A 107 -7.46 3.63 -7.21
CA HIS A 107 -8.58 3.22 -8.05
C HIS A 107 -8.14 2.40 -9.26
N GLU A 108 -9.11 1.76 -9.93
CA GLU A 108 -8.76 0.89 -11.05
C GLU A 108 -8.15 1.63 -12.22
N THR A 109 -8.31 2.95 -12.27
CA THR A 109 -7.66 3.77 -13.29
C THR A 109 -6.17 3.96 -13.03
N GLY A 110 -5.70 3.57 -11.84
CA GLY A 110 -4.34 3.86 -11.39
C GLY A 110 -4.22 5.16 -10.64
N GLN A 111 -5.32 5.90 -10.49
CA GLN A 111 -5.31 7.15 -9.78
C GLN A 111 -5.29 6.93 -8.28
N ILE A 112 -4.42 7.62 -7.56
CA ILE A 112 -4.34 7.56 -6.11
C ILE A 112 -4.86 8.87 -5.55
N ILE A 113 -5.89 8.80 -4.71
CA ILE A 113 -6.57 9.97 -4.15
C ILE A 113 -6.45 9.95 -2.64
N ALA A 114 -5.98 11.06 -2.08
CA ALA A 114 -5.86 11.18 -0.64
C ALA A 114 -7.24 11.33 0.00
N TRP A 115 -7.41 10.70 1.16
CA TRP A 115 -8.62 10.89 1.95
C TRP A 115 -8.62 12.31 2.52
N THR A 116 -9.78 12.95 2.46
CA THR A 116 -9.97 14.25 3.09
C THR A 116 -10.30 14.00 4.55
N ILE A 117 -9.49 14.56 5.45
CA ILE A 117 -9.74 14.41 6.85
C ILE A 117 -10.69 15.46 7.28
N ARG A 118 -11.87 15.07 7.77
CA ARG A 118 -12.78 15.98 8.28
C ARG A 118 -12.49 16.13 9.64
N GLU A 119 -12.31 17.15 10.04
CA GLU A 119 -11.99 17.31 11.34
C GLU A 119 -13.05 17.15 12.09
N SER A 120 -13.27 16.67 12.68
CA SER A 120 -14.22 16.58 13.18
C SER A 120 -14.60 16.98 13.92
N ARG A 121 -14.65 17.09 13.82
CA ARG A 121 -15.20 17.63 14.27
C ARG A 121 -15.57 17.07 15.03
#